data_8235f4200c90b5a2f7a6778173f5e3cc
#
_entry.id   8235f4200c90b5a2f7a6778173f5e3cc
#
_cell.length_a   1.000
_cell.length_b   1.000
_cell.length_c   1.000
_cell.angle_alpha   90.00
_cell.angle_beta   90.00
_cell.angle_gamma   90.00
#
_symmetry.space_group_name_H-M   'P 1'
#
loop_
_entity.id
_entity.type
_entity.pdbx_description
1 polymer ?
#
loop_
_entity_poly.entity_id
_entity_poly.type
_entity_poly.pdbx_seq_one_letter_code
_entity_poly.pdbx_strand_id
1 'polypeptide(L)'
;MHKELSFPTPIYVFDYGNSSILQSPLDHVLKCDSISSETCRTTDDNLNFLPIFSELVNELKLKTKIVFDDIKLKRSGENITCMWANVSSKLNRHNMHMHPNSFFSGVLYLNAPKNCGNIGFKDPRYGSELLAFDFEDDSIFQHRTIEIEPITGRLIMFPSWLYHGTRQGKFDPPEERVSLSFNVMPIANIKDHTRKLNLL
;
A
#
# COMPACT_ATOMS: atom_id res chain seq x y z
N MET A 1 -27.76 -23.86 7.57
CA MET A 1 -26.33 -23.80 7.82
C MET A 1 -25.94 -22.34 8.06
N HIS A 2 -25.20 -22.03 9.12
CA HIS A 2 -24.62 -20.72 9.35
C HIS A 2 -23.13 -20.80 9.02
N LYS A 3 -22.60 -19.82 8.26
CA LYS A 3 -21.18 -19.71 7.92
C LYS A 3 -20.67 -18.36 8.43
N GLU A 4 -19.63 -18.38 9.22
CA GLU A 4 -18.95 -17.20 9.74
C GLU A 4 -17.55 -17.11 9.12
N LEU A 5 -17.19 -15.92 8.61
CA LEU A 5 -15.86 -15.61 8.12
C LEU A 5 -15.09 -14.89 9.23
N SER A 6 -14.31 -15.66 9.99
CA SER A 6 -13.54 -15.14 11.11
C SER A 6 -12.14 -14.71 10.69
N PHE A 7 -11.55 -13.75 11.44
CA PHE A 7 -10.21 -13.20 11.21
C PHE A 7 -10.02 -12.52 9.84
N PRO A 8 -10.89 -11.56 9.50
CA PRO A 8 -10.77 -10.86 8.23
C PRO A 8 -9.47 -10.03 8.17
N THR A 9 -8.84 -10.02 6.99
CA THR A 9 -7.71 -9.15 6.69
C THR A 9 -8.20 -8.09 5.72
N PRO A 10 -8.47 -6.86 6.16
CA PRO A 10 -9.01 -5.82 5.27
C PRO A 10 -7.93 -5.26 4.34
N ILE A 11 -8.27 -5.12 3.07
CA ILE A 11 -7.51 -4.36 2.09
C ILE A 11 -8.48 -3.36 1.47
N TYR A 12 -8.16 -2.09 1.55
CA TYR A 12 -9.00 -1.00 1.06
C TYR A 12 -8.50 -0.49 -0.28
N VAL A 13 -9.40 -0.29 -1.22
CA VAL A 13 -9.10 0.24 -2.54
C VAL A 13 -9.94 1.50 -2.78
N PHE A 14 -9.29 2.59 -3.15
CA PHE A 14 -9.92 3.86 -3.52
C PHE A 14 -9.41 4.28 -4.89
N ASP A 15 -10.28 4.70 -5.77
CA ASP A 15 -9.91 5.15 -7.11
C ASP A 15 -10.17 6.66 -7.25
N TYR A 16 -9.10 7.44 -7.43
CA TYR A 16 -9.15 8.89 -7.69
C TYR A 16 -9.35 9.20 -9.18
N GLY A 17 -9.14 8.21 -10.05
CA GLY A 17 -9.04 8.42 -11.49
C GLY A 17 -7.87 9.33 -11.86
N ASN A 18 -7.98 10.01 -13.00
CA ASN A 18 -6.98 10.97 -13.47
C ASN A 18 -7.20 12.35 -12.79
N SER A 19 -7.13 12.38 -11.47
CA SER A 19 -7.31 13.62 -10.70
C SER A 19 -6.10 14.55 -10.86
N SER A 20 -6.37 15.86 -11.00
CA SER A 20 -5.32 16.90 -11.10
C SER A 20 -4.39 16.94 -9.89
N ILE A 21 -4.83 16.47 -8.72
CA ILE A 21 -4.04 16.37 -7.50
C ILE A 21 -2.79 15.47 -7.65
N LEU A 22 -2.78 14.57 -8.64
CA LEU A 22 -1.68 13.63 -8.87
C LEU A 22 -0.55 14.25 -9.72
N GLN A 23 -0.86 15.27 -10.52
CA GLN A 23 0.07 15.75 -11.55
C GLN A 23 1.32 16.42 -10.95
N SER A 24 1.14 17.35 -10.02
CA SER A 24 2.28 18.05 -9.40
C SER A 24 3.19 17.09 -8.61
N PRO A 25 2.67 16.15 -7.80
CA PRO A 25 3.47 15.07 -7.20
C PRO A 25 4.21 14.22 -8.23
N LEU A 26 3.55 13.81 -9.33
CA LEU A 26 4.17 13.02 -10.39
C LEU A 26 5.34 13.76 -11.03
N ASP A 27 5.13 15.02 -11.44
CA ASP A 27 6.16 15.84 -12.06
C ASP A 27 7.37 16.07 -11.15
N HIS A 28 7.13 16.21 -9.84
CA HIS A 28 8.18 16.32 -8.84
C HIS A 28 8.98 15.03 -8.73
N VAL A 29 8.32 13.88 -8.56
CA VAL A 29 8.96 12.56 -8.41
C VAL A 29 9.83 12.22 -9.63
N LEU A 30 9.36 12.52 -10.84
CA LEU A 30 10.12 12.25 -12.06
C LEU A 30 11.41 13.10 -12.19
N LYS A 31 11.49 14.24 -11.48
CA LYS A 31 12.65 15.15 -11.48
C LYS A 31 13.57 14.98 -10.26
N CYS A 32 13.14 14.26 -9.24
CA CYS A 32 13.94 14.06 -8.03
C CYS A 32 15.19 13.25 -8.31
N ASP A 33 16.29 13.66 -7.66
CA ASP A 33 17.42 12.79 -7.44
C ASP A 33 16.96 11.63 -6.53
N SER A 34 17.35 10.43 -6.89
CA SER A 34 16.87 9.23 -6.22
C SER A 34 18.00 8.20 -6.05
N ILE A 35 17.89 7.39 -5.01
CA ILE A 35 18.73 6.20 -4.86
C ILE A 35 18.31 5.24 -5.97
N SER A 36 19.16 5.03 -6.95
CA SER A 36 18.83 4.22 -8.12
C SER A 36 19.45 2.83 -8.05
N SER A 37 18.67 1.84 -8.46
CA SER A 37 19.14 0.57 -8.98
C SER A 37 18.93 0.56 -10.50
N GLU A 38 19.42 -0.47 -11.19
CA GLU A 38 19.23 -0.60 -12.65
C GLU A 38 17.76 -0.60 -13.08
N THR A 39 16.84 -0.95 -12.20
CA THR A 39 15.42 -1.16 -12.52
C THR A 39 14.44 -0.31 -11.70
N CYS A 40 14.91 0.34 -10.64
CA CYS A 40 14.07 1.16 -9.76
C CYS A 40 14.83 2.36 -9.20
N ARG A 41 14.18 3.52 -9.23
CA ARG A 41 14.61 4.73 -8.51
C ARG A 41 13.67 4.90 -7.31
N THR A 42 14.24 5.16 -6.13
CA THR A 42 13.47 5.41 -4.89
C THR A 42 13.88 6.75 -4.32
N THR A 43 12.93 7.60 -3.97
CA THR A 43 13.18 8.89 -3.32
C THR A 43 13.50 8.70 -1.83
N ASP A 44 13.87 9.79 -1.15
CA ASP A 44 13.84 9.86 0.30
C ASP A 44 12.43 9.59 0.85
N ASP A 45 12.33 9.28 2.13
CA ASP A 45 11.10 8.86 2.81
C ASP A 45 10.34 9.99 3.53
N ASN A 46 10.65 11.23 3.19
CA ASN A 46 10.12 12.45 3.80
C ASN A 46 9.23 13.31 2.89
N LEU A 47 8.73 12.75 1.78
CA LEU A 47 7.91 13.48 0.81
C LEU A 47 6.64 14.09 1.43
N ASN A 48 6.12 13.50 2.51
CA ASN A 48 4.96 14.00 3.24
C ASN A 48 5.17 15.38 3.90
N PHE A 49 6.40 15.85 4.03
CA PHE A 49 6.72 17.17 4.58
C PHE A 49 6.93 18.24 3.50
N LEU A 50 7.01 17.86 2.24
CA LEU A 50 7.22 18.80 1.14
C LEU A 50 5.90 19.52 0.78
N PRO A 51 5.93 20.87 0.65
CA PRO A 51 4.72 21.66 0.35
C PRO A 51 3.96 21.18 -0.89
N ILE A 52 4.67 20.69 -1.91
CA ILE A 52 4.08 20.23 -3.18
C ILE A 52 3.18 18.99 -2.99
N PHE A 53 3.34 18.23 -1.89
CA PHE A 53 2.52 17.08 -1.54
C PHE A 53 1.41 17.41 -0.55
N SER A 54 1.30 18.65 -0.04
CA SER A 54 0.41 18.99 1.07
C SER A 54 -1.06 18.68 0.80
N GLU A 55 -1.55 18.98 -0.40
CA GLU A 55 -2.93 18.68 -0.80
C GLU A 55 -3.16 17.16 -0.85
N LEU A 56 -2.25 16.41 -1.47
CA LEU A 56 -2.31 14.96 -1.55
C LEU A 56 -2.23 14.32 -0.15
N VAL A 57 -1.34 14.80 0.72
CA VAL A 57 -1.21 14.33 2.11
C VAL A 57 -2.53 14.52 2.88
N ASN A 58 -3.22 15.64 2.70
CA ASN A 58 -4.51 15.87 3.31
C ASN A 58 -5.57 14.86 2.82
N GLU A 59 -5.61 14.58 1.52
CA GLU A 59 -6.49 13.55 0.95
C GLU A 59 -6.15 12.15 1.49
N LEU A 60 -4.87 11.78 1.57
CA LEU A 60 -4.45 10.50 2.15
C LEU A 60 -4.85 10.36 3.62
N LYS A 61 -4.77 11.46 4.40
CA LYS A 61 -5.26 11.48 5.79
C LYS A 61 -6.77 11.27 5.84
N LEU A 62 -7.56 11.87 4.95
CA LEU A 62 -9.01 11.62 4.88
C LEU A 62 -9.32 10.16 4.58
N LYS A 63 -8.60 9.52 3.66
CA LYS A 63 -8.78 8.08 3.40
C LYS A 63 -8.34 7.21 4.58
N THR A 64 -7.25 7.58 5.24
CA THR A 64 -6.80 6.92 6.47
C THR A 64 -7.85 7.02 7.57
N LYS A 65 -8.48 8.18 7.72
CA LYS A 65 -9.59 8.37 8.67
C LYS A 65 -10.73 7.39 8.36
N ILE A 66 -11.15 7.27 7.10
CA ILE A 66 -12.21 6.33 6.68
C ILE A 66 -11.83 4.89 7.06
N VAL A 67 -10.60 4.45 6.75
CA VAL A 67 -10.09 3.12 7.10
C VAL A 67 -10.14 2.88 8.60
N PHE A 68 -9.66 3.83 9.40
CA PHE A 68 -9.60 3.67 10.86
C PHE A 68 -10.98 3.75 11.53
N ASP A 69 -11.93 4.47 10.93
CA ASP A 69 -13.32 4.50 11.38
C ASP A 69 -14.02 3.15 11.08
N ASP A 70 -13.78 2.58 9.90
CA ASP A 70 -14.34 1.27 9.51
C ASP A 70 -13.89 0.15 10.45
N ILE A 71 -12.61 0.08 10.78
CA ILE A 71 -12.08 -0.89 11.76
C ILE A 71 -12.40 -0.51 13.22
N LYS A 72 -13.15 0.57 13.45
CA LYS A 72 -13.56 1.08 14.78
C LYS A 72 -12.39 1.33 15.73
N LEU A 73 -11.25 1.81 15.19
CA LEU A 73 -10.07 2.11 16.00
C LEU A 73 -10.31 3.37 16.87
N LYS A 74 -10.16 3.21 18.18
CA LYS A 74 -10.20 4.35 19.13
C LYS A 74 -8.87 5.12 19.05
N ARG A 75 -8.93 6.37 18.60
CA ARG A 75 -7.77 7.24 18.41
C ARG A 75 -8.15 8.71 18.55
N SER A 76 -7.17 9.58 18.72
CA SER A 76 -7.31 11.04 18.66
C SER A 76 -6.90 11.65 17.32
N GLY A 77 -6.25 10.88 16.46
CA GLY A 77 -5.81 11.30 15.14
C GLY A 77 -5.02 10.22 14.42
N GLU A 78 -4.51 10.55 13.25
CA GLU A 78 -3.64 9.71 12.43
C GLU A 78 -2.44 10.52 11.92
N ASN A 79 -1.30 9.86 11.79
CA ASN A 79 -0.07 10.47 11.30
C ASN A 79 0.53 9.62 10.17
N ILE A 80 0.81 10.27 9.03
CA ILE A 80 1.65 9.68 7.97
C ILE A 80 3.09 9.87 8.44
N THR A 81 3.73 8.78 8.84
CA THR A 81 5.05 8.80 9.47
C THR A 81 6.19 8.91 8.48
N CYS A 82 6.02 8.36 7.29
CA CYS A 82 6.95 8.49 6.17
C CYS A 82 6.21 8.31 4.85
N MET A 83 6.76 8.88 3.79
CA MET A 83 6.22 8.78 2.43
C MET A 83 7.35 8.88 1.42
N TRP A 84 7.42 7.93 0.50
CA TRP A 84 8.43 7.85 -0.56
C TRP A 84 7.82 7.43 -1.87
N ALA A 85 8.51 7.70 -2.97
CA ALA A 85 8.09 7.26 -4.29
C ALA A 85 9.05 6.21 -4.86
N ASN A 86 8.50 5.30 -5.65
CA ASN A 86 9.24 4.34 -6.46
C ASN A 86 8.91 4.57 -7.93
N VAL A 87 9.95 4.78 -8.73
CA VAL A 87 9.87 4.88 -10.20
C VAL A 87 10.51 3.61 -10.76
N SER A 88 9.71 2.78 -11.38
CA SER A 88 10.08 1.41 -11.76
C SER A 88 9.94 1.19 -13.26
N SER A 89 10.97 0.60 -13.87
CA SER A 89 10.91 0.02 -15.21
C SER A 89 10.21 -1.34 -15.21
N LYS A 90 9.98 -1.90 -16.40
CA LYS A 90 9.35 -3.22 -16.57
C LYS A 90 10.05 -4.38 -15.85
N LEU A 91 11.35 -4.28 -15.62
CA LEU A 91 12.13 -5.35 -15.01
C LEU A 91 12.06 -5.37 -13.48
N ASN A 92 11.53 -4.29 -12.89
CA ASN A 92 11.49 -4.19 -11.44
C ASN A 92 10.35 -5.00 -10.83
N ARG A 93 10.67 -5.66 -9.72
CA ARG A 93 9.72 -6.25 -8.78
C ARG A 93 10.16 -5.94 -7.36
N HIS A 94 9.22 -5.73 -6.48
CA HIS A 94 9.51 -5.70 -5.05
C HIS A 94 9.28 -7.09 -4.46
N ASN A 95 10.29 -7.63 -3.80
CA ASN A 95 10.15 -8.90 -3.09
C ASN A 95 9.08 -8.78 -2.00
N MET A 96 8.53 -9.92 -1.61
CA MET A 96 7.57 -9.99 -0.51
C MET A 96 8.19 -9.45 0.78
N HIS A 97 7.52 -8.51 1.44
CA HIS A 97 7.98 -7.84 2.66
C HIS A 97 6.80 -7.32 3.49
N MET A 98 7.10 -6.79 4.66
CA MET A 98 6.19 -6.09 5.57
C MET A 98 6.81 -4.74 5.94
N HIS A 99 6.02 -3.83 6.51
CA HIS A 99 6.50 -2.54 7.00
C HIS A 99 6.54 -2.55 8.53
N PRO A 100 7.72 -2.70 9.16
CA PRO A 100 7.85 -2.61 10.61
C PRO A 100 7.55 -1.18 11.09
N ASN A 101 7.21 -1.04 12.37
CA ASN A 101 6.94 0.25 13.03
C ASN A 101 5.81 1.07 12.37
N SER A 102 4.85 0.39 11.75
CA SER A 102 3.69 1.00 11.14
C SER A 102 2.43 0.18 11.41
N PHE A 103 1.28 0.83 11.49
CA PHE A 103 -0.01 0.17 11.70
C PHE A 103 -0.70 -0.16 10.38
N PHE A 104 -0.78 0.82 9.49
CA PHE A 104 -1.25 0.65 8.11
C PHE A 104 -0.22 1.21 7.14
N SER A 105 -0.17 0.62 5.97
CA SER A 105 0.61 1.10 4.82
C SER A 105 -0.32 1.37 3.66
N GLY A 106 0.09 2.27 2.79
CA GLY A 106 -0.63 2.56 1.56
C GLY A 106 0.29 2.69 0.37
N VAL A 107 -0.23 2.39 -0.80
CA VAL A 107 0.39 2.66 -2.09
C VAL A 107 -0.60 3.36 -3.02
N LEU A 108 -0.22 4.53 -3.52
CA LEU A 108 -0.96 5.29 -4.52
C LEU A 108 -0.19 5.27 -5.84
N TYR A 109 -0.83 4.86 -6.91
CA TYR A 109 -0.21 4.86 -8.24
C TYR A 109 -0.39 6.23 -8.91
N LEU A 110 0.70 6.99 -8.99
CA LEU A 110 0.73 8.28 -9.70
C LEU A 110 0.72 8.07 -11.22
N ASN A 111 1.41 7.03 -11.70
CA ASN A 111 1.38 6.57 -13.07
C ASN A 111 1.47 5.03 -13.10
N ALA A 112 0.54 4.39 -13.78
CA ALA A 112 0.49 2.94 -13.90
C ALA A 112 0.24 2.55 -15.37
N PRO A 113 1.30 2.29 -16.15
CA PRO A 113 1.16 1.72 -17.48
C PRO A 113 0.41 0.39 -17.45
N LYS A 114 -0.26 0.06 -18.54
CA LYS A 114 -0.93 -1.21 -18.66
C LYS A 114 0.06 -2.37 -18.45
N ASN A 115 -0.35 -3.38 -17.70
CA ASN A 115 0.48 -4.56 -17.37
C ASN A 115 1.75 -4.22 -16.57
N CYS A 116 1.77 -3.16 -15.80
CA CYS A 116 2.98 -2.76 -15.04
C CYS A 116 3.28 -3.62 -13.80
N GLY A 117 2.59 -4.75 -13.64
CA GLY A 117 2.79 -5.72 -12.56
C GLY A 117 1.91 -5.46 -11.34
N ASN A 118 1.11 -6.44 -10.98
CA ASN A 118 0.18 -6.37 -9.87
C ASN A 118 0.90 -6.31 -8.52
N ILE A 119 0.27 -5.68 -7.53
CA ILE A 119 0.62 -5.87 -6.13
C ILE A 119 -0.07 -7.14 -5.62
N GLY A 120 0.72 -8.04 -5.03
CA GLY A 120 0.25 -9.30 -4.46
C GLY A 120 0.32 -9.30 -2.94
N PHE A 121 -0.69 -9.87 -2.29
CA PHE A 121 -0.80 -10.02 -0.84
C PHE A 121 -0.89 -11.50 -0.50
N LYS A 122 0.01 -11.97 0.38
CA LYS A 122 0.02 -13.36 0.81
C LYS A 122 -0.99 -13.60 1.92
N ASP A 123 -1.69 -14.75 1.88
CA ASP A 123 -2.55 -15.19 2.97
C ASP A 123 -1.76 -15.25 4.29
N PRO A 124 -2.13 -14.48 5.31
CA PRO A 124 -1.38 -14.42 6.57
C PRO A 124 -1.63 -15.60 7.50
N ARG A 125 -2.61 -16.46 7.19
CA ARG A 125 -2.96 -17.60 8.04
C ARG A 125 -1.89 -18.67 7.94
N TYR A 126 -1.24 -18.94 9.06
CA TYR A 126 -0.28 -20.04 9.15
C TYR A 126 -0.96 -21.37 8.81
N GLY A 127 -0.37 -22.10 7.90
CA GLY A 127 -0.90 -23.40 7.50
C GLY A 127 -1.88 -23.37 6.31
N SER A 128 -2.28 -22.21 5.81
CA SER A 128 -3.10 -22.14 4.58
C SER A 128 -2.44 -22.81 3.36
N GLU A 129 -1.11 -23.03 3.42
CA GLU A 129 -0.30 -23.65 2.36
C GLU A 129 0.01 -25.13 2.61
N LEU A 130 -0.39 -25.72 3.77
CA LEU A 130 -0.02 -27.08 4.14
C LEU A 130 -0.63 -28.15 3.22
N LEU A 131 -1.81 -27.86 2.68
CA LEU A 131 -2.50 -28.75 1.76
C LEU A 131 -2.92 -27.96 0.52
N ALA A 132 -2.69 -28.54 -0.65
CA ALA A 132 -3.15 -28.01 -1.91
C ALA A 132 -4.24 -28.93 -2.46
N PHE A 133 -5.44 -28.39 -2.59
CA PHE A 133 -6.58 -29.06 -3.23
C PHE A 133 -6.99 -28.25 -4.46
N ASP A 134 -7.59 -28.93 -5.42
CA ASP A 134 -8.29 -28.27 -6.51
C ASP A 134 -9.66 -27.80 -5.99
N PHE A 135 -9.98 -26.55 -6.27
CA PHE A 135 -11.25 -25.95 -5.92
C PHE A 135 -12.01 -25.62 -7.19
N GLU A 136 -13.32 -25.58 -7.11
CA GLU A 136 -14.14 -25.00 -8.17
C GLU A 136 -13.80 -23.51 -8.33
N ASP A 137 -14.02 -22.99 -9.54
CA ASP A 137 -13.78 -21.58 -9.86
C ASP A 137 -14.50 -20.66 -8.86
N ASP A 138 -13.91 -19.51 -8.58
CA ASP A 138 -14.40 -18.48 -7.64
C ASP A 138 -14.39 -18.87 -6.14
N SER A 139 -13.75 -19.96 -5.76
CA SER A 139 -13.60 -20.28 -4.36
C SER A 139 -12.65 -19.31 -3.65
N ILE A 140 -13.12 -18.62 -2.61
CA ILE A 140 -12.28 -17.76 -1.76
C ILE A 140 -11.20 -18.53 -0.98
N PHE A 141 -11.29 -19.88 -0.95
CA PHE A 141 -10.34 -20.74 -0.25
C PHE A 141 -9.17 -21.21 -1.10
N GLN A 142 -9.23 -21.01 -2.43
CA GLN A 142 -8.15 -21.42 -3.33
C GLN A 142 -6.97 -20.43 -3.35
N HIS A 143 -7.20 -19.17 -2.95
CA HIS A 143 -6.23 -18.12 -3.11
C HIS A 143 -5.24 -18.09 -1.94
N ARG A 144 -3.96 -18.37 -2.22
CA ARG A 144 -2.84 -18.18 -1.29
C ARG A 144 -2.23 -16.78 -1.42
N THR A 145 -2.46 -16.16 -2.53
CA THR A 145 -2.06 -14.78 -2.84
C THR A 145 -3.18 -14.14 -3.62
N ILE A 146 -3.64 -12.99 -3.17
CA ILE A 146 -4.55 -12.14 -3.94
C ILE A 146 -3.74 -11.06 -4.63
N GLU A 147 -4.13 -10.67 -5.84
CA GLU A 147 -3.45 -9.66 -6.62
C GLU A 147 -4.42 -8.53 -6.96
N ILE A 148 -3.92 -7.29 -6.88
CA ILE A 148 -4.68 -6.10 -7.26
C ILE A 148 -3.91 -5.40 -8.37
N GLU A 149 -4.62 -5.10 -9.46
CA GLU A 149 -4.05 -4.39 -10.60
C GLU A 149 -3.77 -2.92 -10.25
N PRO A 150 -2.56 -2.41 -10.53
CA PRO A 150 -2.27 -1.00 -10.45
C PRO A 150 -2.97 -0.24 -11.57
N ILE A 151 -3.66 0.82 -11.20
CA ILE A 151 -4.32 1.77 -12.11
C ILE A 151 -3.92 3.17 -11.66
N THR A 152 -3.64 4.08 -12.59
CA THR A 152 -3.35 5.48 -12.25
C THR A 152 -4.47 6.07 -11.41
N GLY A 153 -4.13 6.66 -10.28
CA GLY A 153 -5.06 7.16 -9.28
C GLY A 153 -5.62 6.12 -8.32
N ARG A 154 -5.21 4.85 -8.39
CA ARG A 154 -5.60 3.83 -7.40
C ARG A 154 -4.75 3.92 -6.16
N LEU A 155 -5.41 4.06 -5.02
CA LEU A 155 -4.85 3.94 -3.68
C LEU A 155 -5.26 2.61 -3.09
N ILE A 156 -4.28 1.85 -2.61
CA ILE A 156 -4.50 0.60 -1.88
C ILE A 156 -3.94 0.77 -0.48
N MET A 157 -4.75 0.51 0.56
CA MET A 157 -4.34 0.57 1.96
C MET A 157 -4.56 -0.79 2.63
N PHE A 158 -3.59 -1.19 3.45
CA PHE A 158 -3.57 -2.52 4.08
C PHE A 158 -2.81 -2.49 5.41
N PRO A 159 -3.06 -3.46 6.32
CA PRO A 159 -2.27 -3.59 7.54
C PRO A 159 -0.78 -3.76 7.23
N SER A 160 0.09 -3.01 7.89
CA SER A 160 1.53 -2.98 7.60
C SER A 160 2.23 -4.32 7.80
N TRP A 161 1.65 -5.19 8.64
CA TRP A 161 2.13 -6.55 8.88
C TRP A 161 1.77 -7.53 7.75
N LEU A 162 0.89 -7.17 6.82
CA LEU A 162 0.47 -8.05 5.73
C LEU A 162 1.58 -8.19 4.69
N TYR A 163 2.02 -9.42 4.45
CA TYR A 163 3.11 -9.74 3.54
C TYR A 163 2.69 -9.44 2.10
N HIS A 164 3.42 -8.57 1.44
CA HIS A 164 3.07 -8.09 0.10
C HIS A 164 4.32 -7.81 -0.75
N GLY A 165 4.11 -7.76 -2.06
CA GLY A 165 5.17 -7.47 -3.02
C GLY A 165 4.58 -7.17 -4.39
N THR A 166 5.41 -6.79 -5.36
CA THR A 166 4.94 -6.51 -6.72
C THR A 166 5.48 -7.53 -7.71
N ARG A 167 4.65 -7.89 -8.68
CA ARG A 167 5.06 -8.70 -9.83
C ARG A 167 5.86 -7.86 -10.83
N GLN A 168 6.69 -8.53 -11.60
CA GLN A 168 7.36 -7.91 -12.74
C GLN A 168 6.33 -7.46 -13.78
N GLY A 169 6.50 -6.26 -14.32
CA GLY A 169 5.65 -5.73 -15.36
C GLY A 169 6.01 -6.23 -16.77
N LYS A 170 5.07 -6.02 -17.70
CA LYS A 170 5.22 -6.32 -19.13
C LYS A 170 4.84 -5.06 -19.94
N PHE A 171 5.55 -3.98 -19.74
CA PHE A 171 5.37 -2.69 -20.44
C PHE A 171 6.71 -2.21 -20.97
N ASP A 172 6.72 -1.38 -22.00
CA ASP A 172 7.94 -0.97 -22.69
C ASP A 172 8.36 0.46 -22.38
N PRO A 173 9.68 0.74 -22.36
CA PRO A 173 10.18 2.11 -22.29
C PRO A 173 9.60 3.01 -23.42
N PRO A 174 9.37 4.30 -23.18
CA PRO A 174 9.80 5.08 -22.00
C PRO A 174 8.83 5.05 -20.81
N GLU A 175 7.80 4.21 -20.82
CA GLU A 175 6.83 4.16 -19.74
C GLU A 175 7.47 3.71 -18.42
N GLU A 176 7.07 4.35 -17.33
CA GLU A 176 7.51 4.03 -15.97
C GLU A 176 6.30 3.89 -15.05
N ARG A 177 6.30 2.86 -14.21
CA ARG A 177 5.35 2.79 -13.11
C ARG A 177 5.83 3.67 -11.98
N VAL A 178 5.05 4.68 -11.62
CA VAL A 178 5.34 5.60 -10.51
C VAL A 178 4.34 5.35 -9.40
N SER A 179 4.82 4.87 -8.25
CA SER A 179 4.02 4.64 -7.07
C SER A 179 4.53 5.45 -5.89
N LEU A 180 3.60 6.00 -5.11
CA LEU A 180 3.84 6.70 -3.86
C LEU A 180 3.44 5.79 -2.72
N SER A 181 4.40 5.38 -1.91
CA SER A 181 4.19 4.53 -0.74
C SER A 181 4.25 5.37 0.53
N PHE A 182 3.43 5.01 1.53
CA PHE A 182 3.42 5.71 2.81
C PHE A 182 3.03 4.77 3.95
N ASN A 183 3.48 5.13 5.15
CA ASN A 183 3.17 4.44 6.38
C ASN A 183 2.36 5.33 7.32
N VAL A 184 1.46 4.71 8.08
CA VAL A 184 0.55 5.43 8.97
C VAL A 184 0.55 4.81 10.36
N MET A 185 0.60 5.70 11.37
CA MET A 185 0.38 5.35 12.76
C MET A 185 -0.83 6.13 13.31
N PRO A 186 -1.71 5.48 14.08
CA PRO A 186 -2.73 6.19 14.84
C PRO A 186 -2.10 6.96 16.01
N ILE A 187 -2.65 8.12 16.32
CA ILE A 187 -2.39 8.81 17.58
C ILE A 187 -3.33 8.19 18.61
N ALA A 188 -2.86 7.21 19.33
CA ALA A 188 -3.67 6.39 20.24
C ALA A 188 -2.84 5.84 21.40
N ASN A 189 -3.53 5.46 22.48
CA ASN A 189 -2.89 4.68 23.54
C ASN A 189 -2.69 3.24 23.06
N ILE A 190 -1.45 2.84 22.91
CA ILE A 190 -1.09 1.43 22.67
C ILE A 190 -1.11 0.72 24.01
N LYS A 191 -2.02 -0.24 24.15
CA LYS A 191 -2.18 -1.04 25.38
C LYS A 191 -1.98 -2.50 25.02
N ASP A 192 -1.15 -3.19 25.79
CA ASP A 192 -1.37 -4.60 26.04
C ASP A 192 -2.17 -4.76 27.34
N HIS A 193 -2.49 -6.00 27.72
CA HIS A 193 -3.24 -6.27 28.96
C HIS A 193 -2.50 -5.84 30.24
N THR A 194 -1.21 -5.50 30.17
CA THR A 194 -0.34 -5.28 31.32
C THR A 194 0.46 -3.97 31.27
N ARG A 195 0.66 -3.38 30.10
CA ARG A 195 1.54 -2.21 29.90
C ARG A 195 0.95 -1.20 28.93
N LYS A 196 1.24 0.08 29.16
CA LYS A 196 0.95 1.18 28.22
C LYS A 196 2.22 1.58 27.52
N LEU A 197 2.21 1.68 26.21
CA LEU A 197 3.22 2.35 25.43
C LEU A 197 2.68 3.73 25.07
N ASN A 198 3.25 4.78 25.62
CA ASN A 198 2.94 6.15 25.22
C ASN A 198 3.88 6.51 24.07
N LEU A 199 3.33 6.65 22.88
CA LEU A 199 4.03 7.31 21.77
C LEU A 199 3.74 8.80 21.91
N LEU A 200 4.78 9.58 22.20
CA LEU A 200 4.73 11.03 22.33
C LEU A 200 4.51 11.69 20.97
#